data_e6e94ca4653a5c274eeff857565406e9
#
_entry.id   e6e94ca4653a5c274eeff857565406e9
#
_cell.length_a   1.000
_cell.length_b   1.000
_cell.length_c   1.000
_cell.angle_alpha   90.00
_cell.angle_beta   90.00
_cell.angle_gamma   90.00
#
_symmetry.space_group_name_H-M   'P 1'
#
loop_
_entity.id
_entity.type
_entity.pdbx_description
1 polymer ?
#
loop_
_entity_poly.entity_id
_entity_poly.type
_entity_poly.pdbx_seq_one_letter_code
_entity_poly.pdbx_strand_id
1 'polypeptide(L)'
;MENKIEPTYTCKIYLAGDIDIIKQECRKYCLTIGLCITINPTLFIYTGGEEFGVEIGLINYPRFPDTSDSIKSKAIILAQRCRDVACQHSYLIVDPQDTIYNSNRTYNIKVGE
;
A
#
# COMPACT_ATOMS: atom_id res chain seq x y z
N MET A 1 31.59 8.31 11.48
CA MET A 1 30.23 8.00 11.04
C MET A 1 30.21 7.79 9.55
N GLU A 2 29.50 6.79 9.09
CA GLU A 2 29.44 6.48 7.67
C GLU A 2 28.02 6.61 7.15
N ASN A 3 27.91 7.07 5.93
CA ASN A 3 26.63 7.06 5.22
C ASN A 3 26.46 5.71 4.51
N LYS A 4 25.24 5.21 4.49
CA LYS A 4 24.87 4.07 3.64
C LYS A 4 24.01 4.60 2.51
N ILE A 5 24.38 4.26 1.30
CA ILE A 5 23.69 4.74 0.10
C ILE A 5 23.20 3.54 -0.70
N GLU A 6 21.93 3.55 -1.03
CA GLU A 6 21.29 2.50 -1.81
C GLU A 6 20.44 3.15 -2.90
N PRO A 7 20.17 2.44 -4.00
CA PRO A 7 19.27 2.98 -5.03
C PRO A 7 17.91 3.32 -4.43
N THR A 8 17.37 4.47 -4.80
CA THR A 8 16.08 4.91 -4.32
C THR A 8 14.97 4.09 -4.95
N TYR A 9 14.08 3.59 -4.10
CA TYR A 9 12.81 3.04 -4.55
C TYR A 9 11.76 3.42 -3.54
N THR A 10 10.64 3.92 -4.02
CA THR A 10 9.51 4.28 -3.19
C THR A 10 8.24 3.68 -3.76
N CYS A 11 7.35 3.28 -2.88
CA CYS A 11 6.09 2.66 -3.25
C CYS A 11 5.05 3.09 -2.26
N LYS A 12 3.87 3.46 -2.74
CA LYS A 12 2.77 3.90 -1.87
C LYS A 12 1.53 3.08 -2.14
N ILE A 13 0.89 2.66 -1.07
CA ILE A 13 -0.40 1.98 -1.12
C ILE A 13 -1.46 2.97 -0.69
N TYR A 14 -2.51 3.12 -1.49
CA TYR A 14 -3.67 3.95 -1.16
C TYR A 14 -4.86 3.04 -0.92
N LEU A 15 -5.48 3.17 0.24
CA LEU A 15 -6.54 2.26 0.66
C LEU A 15 -7.53 3.00 1.56
N ALA A 16 -8.79 2.93 1.23
CA ALA A 16 -9.85 3.43 2.12
C ALA A 16 -10.07 2.43 3.25
N GLY A 17 -10.65 2.89 4.35
CA GLY A 17 -11.02 2.03 5.45
C GLY A 17 -10.60 2.56 6.80
N ASP A 18 -10.90 1.78 7.84
CA ASP A 18 -10.59 2.13 9.21
C ASP A 18 -9.09 2.05 9.47
N ILE A 19 -8.49 3.19 9.83
CA ILE A 19 -7.05 3.29 10.00
C ILE A 19 -6.53 2.40 11.13
N ASP A 20 -7.30 2.20 12.19
CA ASP A 20 -6.84 1.39 13.33
C ASP A 20 -6.77 -0.09 12.95
N ILE A 21 -7.73 -0.56 12.19
CA ILE A 21 -7.73 -1.94 11.68
C ILE A 21 -6.54 -2.14 10.75
N ILE A 22 -6.31 -1.17 9.86
CA ILE A 22 -5.20 -1.25 8.91
C ILE A 22 -3.85 -1.21 9.63
N LYS A 23 -3.72 -0.36 10.65
CA LYS A 23 -2.48 -0.31 11.44
C LYS A 23 -2.18 -1.65 12.09
N GLN A 24 -3.18 -2.33 12.61
CA GLN A 24 -2.98 -3.64 13.24
C GLN A 24 -2.48 -4.68 12.24
N GLU A 25 -3.04 -4.68 11.06
CA GLU A 25 -2.58 -5.60 10.01
C GLU A 25 -1.16 -5.28 9.57
N CYS A 26 -0.82 -3.99 9.46
CA CYS A 26 0.53 -3.56 9.14
C CYS A 26 1.53 -4.00 10.21
N ARG A 27 1.17 -3.89 11.49
CA ARG A 27 2.03 -4.36 12.58
C ARG A 27 2.30 -5.86 12.49
N LYS A 28 1.26 -6.64 12.21
CA LYS A 28 1.41 -8.09 12.06
C LYS A 28 2.35 -8.43 10.91
N TYR A 29 2.16 -7.80 9.78
CA TYR A 29 2.95 -8.07 8.59
C TYR A 29 4.40 -7.67 8.80
N CYS A 30 4.66 -6.49 9.34
CA CYS A 30 6.01 -6.02 9.62
C CYS A 30 6.74 -6.91 10.61
N LEU A 31 6.03 -7.40 11.63
CA LEU A 31 6.61 -8.31 12.59
C LEU A 31 6.98 -9.65 11.96
N THR A 32 6.16 -10.13 11.04
CA THR A 32 6.34 -11.44 10.43
C THR A 32 7.51 -11.45 9.45
N ILE A 33 7.65 -10.43 8.62
CA ILE A 33 8.65 -10.45 7.54
C ILE A 33 9.80 -9.48 7.73
N GLY A 34 9.77 -8.67 8.78
CA GLY A 34 10.83 -7.68 9.01
C GLY A 34 10.77 -6.57 7.97
N LEU A 35 9.88 -5.61 8.16
CA LEU A 35 9.67 -4.52 7.23
C LEU A 35 9.44 -3.23 8.01
N CYS A 36 9.85 -2.11 7.45
CA CYS A 36 9.58 -0.79 7.99
C CYS A 36 8.72 -0.02 7.01
N ILE A 37 7.59 0.48 7.48
CA ILE A 37 6.65 1.24 6.65
C ILE A 37 6.27 2.52 7.35
N THR A 38 5.68 3.45 6.60
CA THR A 38 5.02 4.62 7.15
C THR A 38 3.53 4.54 6.86
N ILE A 39 2.71 5.13 7.73
CA ILE A 39 1.27 5.22 7.52
C ILE A 39 0.85 6.66 7.78
N ASN A 40 0.14 7.23 6.81
CA ASN A 40 -0.46 8.55 6.94
C ASN A 40 -1.96 8.45 6.75
N PRO A 41 -2.76 9.05 7.64
CA PRO A 41 -4.20 9.13 7.39
C PRO A 41 -4.44 10.04 6.19
N THR A 42 -5.43 9.69 5.40
CA THR A 42 -5.79 10.50 4.23
C THR A 42 -7.29 10.55 4.06
N LEU A 43 -7.74 11.54 3.30
CA LEU A 43 -9.14 11.68 2.94
C LEU A 43 -9.23 11.65 1.42
N PHE A 44 -9.94 10.66 0.91
CA PHE A 44 -10.20 10.57 -0.52
C PHE A 44 -11.48 11.33 -0.83
N ILE A 45 -11.38 12.32 -1.71
CA ILE A 45 -12.53 13.10 -2.14
C ILE A 45 -12.73 12.84 -3.63
N TYR A 46 -13.94 12.44 -4.00
CA TYR A 46 -14.24 12.08 -5.37
C TYR A 46 -15.65 12.56 -5.74
N THR A 47 -16.01 12.42 -7.01
CA THR A 47 -17.34 12.83 -7.47
C THR A 47 -18.40 12.03 -6.72
N GLY A 48 -19.19 12.74 -5.93
CA GLY A 48 -20.31 12.13 -5.20
C GLY A 48 -20.01 11.70 -3.79
N GLY A 49 -18.76 11.85 -3.29
CA GLY A 49 -18.50 11.44 -1.93
C GLY A 49 -17.07 11.63 -1.46
N GLU A 50 -16.82 11.07 -0.28
CA GLU A 50 -15.49 11.05 0.30
C GLU A 50 -15.36 9.88 1.25
N GLU A 51 -14.12 9.44 1.47
CA GLU A 51 -13.82 8.33 2.36
C GLU A 51 -12.52 8.57 3.09
N PHE A 52 -12.48 8.24 4.37
CA PHE A 52 -11.21 8.22 5.10
C PHE A 52 -10.45 6.94 4.76
N GLY A 53 -9.13 7.05 4.77
CA GLY A 53 -8.28 5.91 4.54
C GLY A 53 -6.84 6.21 4.90
N VAL A 54 -5.93 5.52 4.24
CA VAL A 54 -4.51 5.59 4.55
C VAL A 54 -3.66 5.65 3.28
N GLU A 55 -2.48 6.19 3.47
CA GLU A 55 -1.39 6.10 2.51
C GLU A 55 -0.26 5.36 3.23
N ILE A 56 0.10 4.19 2.75
CA ILE A 56 1.16 3.37 3.34
C ILE A 56 2.39 3.48 2.47
N GLY A 57 3.51 3.90 3.06
CA GLY A 57 4.75 4.09 2.32
C GLY A 57 5.77 3.00 2.57
N LEU A 58 6.38 2.51 1.51
CA LEU A 58 7.51 1.60 1.55
C LEU A 58 8.67 2.22 0.80
N ILE A 59 9.88 2.03 1.29
CA ILE A 59 11.08 2.53 0.65
C ILE A 59 12.16 1.46 0.65
N ASN A 60 13.19 1.65 -0.18
CA ASN A 60 14.41 0.88 -0.04
C ASN A 60 15.20 1.48 1.12
N TYR A 61 15.03 0.89 2.30
CA TYR A 61 15.62 1.40 3.53
C TYR A 61 17.10 0.99 3.59
N PRO A 62 18.05 1.92 3.55
CA PRO A 62 19.47 1.54 3.41
C PRO A 62 20.02 0.65 4.53
N ARG A 63 19.43 0.70 5.71
CA ARG A 63 19.83 -0.20 6.78
C ARG A 63 19.44 -1.65 6.49
N PHE A 64 18.37 -1.84 5.72
CA PHE A 64 17.85 -3.16 5.35
C PHE A 64 17.54 -3.14 3.84
N PRO A 65 18.58 -3.05 3.01
CA PRO A 65 18.35 -2.86 1.57
C PRO A 65 17.68 -4.06 0.93
N ASP A 66 16.87 -3.77 -0.08
CA ASP A 66 16.13 -4.79 -0.80
C ASP A 66 15.99 -4.36 -2.26
N THR A 67 15.59 -5.28 -3.12
CA THR A 67 15.37 -4.95 -4.52
C THR A 67 14.02 -4.30 -4.71
N SER A 68 13.87 -3.52 -5.77
CA SER A 68 12.59 -2.90 -6.10
C SER A 68 11.50 -3.94 -6.32
N ASP A 69 11.82 -5.06 -6.98
CA ASP A 69 10.85 -6.12 -7.21
C ASP A 69 10.38 -6.76 -5.91
N SER A 70 11.29 -6.99 -4.98
CA SER A 70 10.96 -7.55 -3.68
C SER A 70 10.08 -6.60 -2.87
N ILE A 71 10.44 -5.31 -2.84
CA ILE A 71 9.65 -4.30 -2.12
C ILE A 71 8.26 -4.20 -2.72
N LYS A 72 8.15 -4.20 -4.05
CA LYS A 72 6.87 -4.13 -4.73
C LYS A 72 6.00 -5.36 -4.43
N SER A 73 6.60 -6.54 -4.40
CA SER A 73 5.88 -7.77 -4.05
C SER A 73 5.35 -7.72 -2.62
N LYS A 74 6.16 -7.21 -1.70
CA LYS A 74 5.72 -7.03 -0.31
C LYS A 74 4.59 -6.03 -0.21
N ALA A 75 4.63 -4.94 -0.99
CA ALA A 75 3.57 -3.95 -1.02
C ALA A 75 2.26 -4.56 -1.51
N ILE A 76 2.31 -5.40 -2.54
CA ILE A 76 1.12 -6.06 -3.07
C ILE A 76 0.49 -6.97 -2.01
N ILE A 77 1.30 -7.76 -1.33
CA ILE A 77 0.80 -8.66 -0.29
C ILE A 77 0.19 -7.86 0.86
N LEU A 78 0.88 -6.82 1.31
CA LEU A 78 0.38 -5.97 2.40
C LEU A 78 -0.93 -5.29 2.01
N ALA A 79 -1.01 -4.77 0.77
CA ALA A 79 -2.22 -4.12 0.29
C ALA A 79 -3.41 -5.08 0.27
N GLN A 80 -3.20 -6.31 -0.18
CA GLN A 80 -4.26 -7.32 -0.19
C GLN A 80 -4.73 -7.65 1.21
N ARG A 81 -3.79 -7.82 2.15
CA ARG A 81 -4.12 -8.13 3.54
C ARG A 81 -4.90 -7.00 4.19
N CYS A 82 -4.47 -5.75 3.99
CA CYS A 82 -5.15 -4.59 4.56
C CYS A 82 -6.54 -4.40 3.95
N ARG A 83 -6.67 -4.58 2.62
CA ARG A 83 -7.98 -4.50 1.96
C ARG A 83 -8.95 -5.50 2.57
N ASP A 84 -8.50 -6.73 2.78
CA ASP A 84 -9.37 -7.78 3.26
C ASP A 84 -9.82 -7.55 4.70
N VAL A 85 -8.90 -7.18 5.60
CA VAL A 85 -9.29 -6.94 7.00
C VAL A 85 -10.12 -5.68 7.16
N ALA A 86 -9.94 -4.69 6.30
CA ALA A 86 -10.74 -3.46 6.33
C ALA A 86 -12.05 -3.59 5.56
N CYS A 87 -12.33 -4.76 5.00
CA CYS A 87 -13.55 -5.05 4.24
C CYS A 87 -13.73 -4.10 3.05
N GLN A 88 -12.65 -3.77 2.39
CA GLN A 88 -12.67 -2.90 1.21
C GLN A 88 -12.62 -3.74 -0.06
N HIS A 89 -12.93 -3.12 -1.20
CA HIS A 89 -12.95 -3.82 -2.48
C HIS A 89 -11.69 -3.59 -3.28
N SER A 90 -11.00 -2.48 -3.08
CA SER A 90 -9.91 -2.10 -3.95
C SER A 90 -8.77 -1.43 -3.20
N TYR A 91 -7.64 -1.38 -3.86
CA TYR A 91 -6.48 -0.60 -3.43
C TYR A 91 -5.72 -0.11 -4.66
N LEU A 92 -4.89 0.91 -4.45
CA LEU A 92 -3.94 1.39 -5.45
C LEU A 92 -2.54 1.21 -4.92
N ILE A 93 -1.61 0.87 -5.80
CA ILE A 93 -0.18 0.90 -5.48
C ILE A 93 0.50 1.75 -6.53
N VAL A 94 1.24 2.76 -6.08
CA VAL A 94 1.93 3.69 -6.97
C VAL A 94 3.43 3.59 -6.71
N ASP A 95 4.20 3.31 -7.76
CA ASP A 95 5.65 3.40 -7.72
C ASP A 95 6.13 4.24 -8.89
N PRO A 96 7.45 4.44 -9.05
CA PRO A 96 7.94 5.33 -10.12
C PRO A 96 7.58 4.90 -11.54
N GLN A 97 7.25 3.63 -11.75
CA GLN A 97 6.99 3.12 -13.09
C GLN A 97 5.52 2.87 -13.35
N ASP A 98 4.81 2.31 -12.36
CA ASP A 98 3.45 1.83 -12.58
C ASP A 98 2.51 2.27 -11.48
N THR A 99 1.23 2.34 -11.83
CA THR A 99 0.15 2.43 -10.85
C THR A 99 -0.72 1.19 -11.04
N ILE A 100 -0.83 0.40 -9.97
CA ILE A 100 -1.64 -0.80 -9.96
C ILE A 100 -2.97 -0.50 -9.28
N TYR A 101 -4.06 -0.77 -9.96
CA TYR A 101 -5.39 -0.77 -9.37
C TYR A 101 -5.86 -2.21 -9.27
N ASN A 102 -6.23 -2.65 -8.08
CA ASN A 102 -6.77 -3.99 -7.87
C ASN A 102 -8.12 -3.89 -7.19
N SER A 103 -9.07 -4.68 -7.67
CA SER A 103 -10.41 -4.74 -7.09
C SER A 103 -10.86 -6.19 -7.06
N ASN A 104 -11.53 -6.56 -5.97
CA ASN A 104 -12.15 -7.88 -5.87
C ASN A 104 -13.60 -7.87 -6.33
N ARG A 105 -14.08 -6.73 -6.86
CA ARG A 105 -15.42 -6.67 -7.45
C ARG A 105 -15.42 -7.31 -8.81
N THR A 106 -16.55 -7.94 -9.16
CA THR A 106 -16.77 -8.39 -10.51
C THR A 106 -17.36 -7.22 -11.29
N TYR A 107 -16.68 -6.75 -12.32
CA TYR A 107 -17.18 -5.69 -13.18
C TYR A 107 -17.83 -6.29 -14.42
N ASN A 108 -18.94 -5.70 -14.79
CA ASN A 108 -19.51 -5.95 -16.08
C ASN A 108 -18.91 -4.95 -17.05
N ILE A 109 -17.96 -5.39 -17.72
CA ILE A 109 -17.18 -4.50 -18.47
C ILE A 109 -17.73 -4.11 -19.74
N LYS A 110 -18.65 -4.34 -20.10
CA LYS A 110 -19.11 -3.76 -21.06
C LYS A 110 -19.58 -2.71 -20.90
N VAL A 111 -19.59 -2.42 -20.76
CA VAL A 111 -20.01 -1.62 -20.63
C VAL A 111 -19.61 -0.67 -20.43
N GLY A 112 -19.20 -0.47 -20.78
CA GLY A 112 -18.85 0.59 -20.82
C GLY A 112 -18.79 1.22 -19.64
N GLU A 113 -18.74 0.72 -19.35
CA GLU A 113 -18.73 1.06 -18.39
C GLU A 113 -17.85 1.31 -18.10
#